data_e7bee8194ea25d541fc59347b59bb495
#
_entry.id   e7bee8194ea25d541fc59347b59bb495
#
_cell.length_a   1.000
_cell.length_b   1.000
_cell.length_c   1.000
_cell.angle_alpha   90.00
_cell.angle_beta   90.00
_cell.angle_gamma   90.00
#
_symmetry.space_group_name_H-M   'P 1'
#
loop_
_entity.id
_entity.type
_entity.pdbx_description
1 polymer ?
#
loop_
_entity_poly.entity_id
_entity_poly.type
_entity_poly.pdbx_seq_one_letter_code
_entity_poly.pdbx_strand_id
1 'polypeptide(L)'
;MKVSKRLILNEAVEIRNFANKNKQLPKYATINNSQFSPSQYCYLLSKLISKISLPTISKIVVKDPSSPIGDTVKDLKMMKNDYVDLAKRVTNYIEKNNQVPNYALHNGKKIRFELYCYCFAKIVSYYKENNRLPNYCLFNSSDIQYPKLNSSISKTTTSTSTSTTKKTTKKNNCTNPYTSTPHPTKQGCNEMGQNNNYYCGVSALHKVLRKFGITQFTQGDLAKIAGTTQRGTDHQGLETAIAYVSKKTGVKLTAKWYYFSDLGFEKLGKMICKSNVDAILHLNYRNQYGHYEVLNEINTSNSMLKVLNSLGNKCGSSCFCGYVENRSFGTEKQYISGISQKSVLIITKG
;
A
#
# COMPACT_ATOMS: atom_id res chain seq x y z
N MET A 1 18.17 -2.85 10.75
CA MET A 1 17.26 -1.69 10.62
C MET A 1 16.50 -1.52 11.92
N LYS A 2 16.44 -0.29 12.48
CA LYS A 2 15.59 0.04 13.63
C LYS A 2 14.27 0.63 13.14
N VAL A 3 13.16 0.18 13.73
CA VAL A 3 11.80 0.65 13.41
C VAL A 3 11.32 1.54 14.56
N SER A 4 10.90 2.76 14.26
CA SER A 4 10.43 3.68 15.29
C SER A 4 9.05 3.27 15.83
N LYS A 5 8.79 3.55 17.12
CA LYS A 5 7.50 3.33 17.76
C LYS A 5 6.34 3.90 16.94
N ARG A 6 6.48 5.13 16.43
CA ARG A 6 5.45 5.79 15.60
C ARG A 6 5.04 4.96 14.39
N LEU A 7 6.01 4.37 13.69
CA LEU A 7 5.74 3.54 12.52
C LEU A 7 5.03 2.24 12.89
N ILE A 8 5.44 1.61 14.02
CA ILE A 8 4.77 0.40 14.52
C ILE A 8 3.32 0.71 14.92
N LEU A 9 3.07 1.84 15.58
CA LEU A 9 1.74 2.28 15.96
C LEU A 9 0.84 2.49 14.74
N ASN A 10 1.36 3.13 13.68
CA ASN A 10 0.62 3.36 12.45
C ASN A 10 0.26 2.04 11.77
N GLU A 11 1.23 1.16 11.63
CA GLU A 11 1.03 -0.12 10.95
C GLU A 11 0.10 -1.06 11.74
N ALA A 12 0.10 -1.00 13.06
CA ALA A 12 -0.84 -1.77 13.89
C ALA A 12 -2.31 -1.47 13.55
N VAL A 13 -2.64 -0.21 13.25
CA VAL A 13 -3.98 0.19 12.81
C VAL A 13 -4.31 -0.43 11.45
N GLU A 14 -3.36 -0.43 10.53
CA GLU A 14 -3.56 -1.01 9.20
C GLU A 14 -3.75 -2.53 9.27
N ILE A 15 -2.92 -3.23 10.08
CA ILE A 15 -3.05 -4.68 10.31
C ILE A 15 -4.42 -4.99 10.91
N ARG A 16 -4.84 -4.26 11.96
CA ARG A 16 -6.17 -4.43 12.59
C ARG A 16 -7.30 -4.22 11.58
N ASN A 17 -7.26 -3.13 10.83
CA ASN A 17 -8.31 -2.79 9.86
C ASN A 17 -8.39 -3.83 8.74
N PHE A 18 -7.24 -4.28 8.23
CA PHE A 18 -7.19 -5.36 7.25
C PHE A 18 -7.81 -6.64 7.81
N ALA A 19 -7.40 -7.05 9.03
CA ALA A 19 -7.87 -8.28 9.66
C ALA A 19 -9.37 -8.22 9.98
N ASN A 20 -9.90 -7.09 10.46
CA ASN A 20 -11.32 -6.89 10.69
C ASN A 20 -12.14 -7.11 9.41
N LYS A 21 -11.65 -6.60 8.29
CA LYS A 21 -12.34 -6.68 7.00
C LYS A 21 -12.23 -8.06 6.35
N ASN A 22 -11.03 -8.63 6.36
CA ASN A 22 -10.73 -9.83 5.57
C ASN A 22 -10.76 -11.12 6.40
N LYS A 23 -10.91 -11.01 7.72
CA LYS A 23 -10.84 -12.14 8.65
C LYS A 23 -9.54 -12.95 8.55
N GLN A 24 -8.45 -12.32 8.08
CA GLN A 24 -7.12 -12.90 7.91
C GLN A 24 -6.06 -11.85 8.22
N LEU A 25 -4.88 -12.28 8.65
CA LEU A 25 -3.72 -11.39 8.75
C LEU A 25 -3.28 -10.93 7.36
N PRO A 26 -2.81 -9.67 7.19
CA PRO A 26 -2.19 -9.25 5.94
C PRO A 26 -0.91 -10.07 5.69
N LYS A 27 -0.70 -10.46 4.43
CA LYS A 27 0.50 -11.22 4.02
C LYS A 27 1.80 -10.50 4.38
N TYR A 28 1.79 -9.18 4.33
CA TYR A 28 2.91 -8.31 4.71
C TYR A 28 2.37 -7.02 5.34
N ALA A 29 3.10 -6.51 6.33
CA ALA A 29 3.00 -5.14 6.81
C ALA A 29 4.09 -4.30 6.13
N THR A 30 3.81 -3.04 5.77
CA THR A 30 4.78 -2.17 5.10
C THR A 30 5.23 -1.06 6.04
N ILE A 31 6.43 -1.20 6.61
CA ILE A 31 6.99 -0.23 7.52
C ILE A 31 8.24 0.38 6.90
N ASN A 32 8.23 1.69 6.68
CA ASN A 32 9.36 2.43 6.10
C ASN A 32 9.89 1.79 4.80
N ASN A 33 8.98 1.52 3.86
CA ASN A 33 9.23 0.89 2.55
C ASN A 33 9.81 -0.54 2.61
N SER A 34 9.82 -1.15 3.80
CA SER A 34 10.22 -2.54 3.98
C SER A 34 9.01 -3.40 4.28
N GLN A 35 8.95 -4.57 3.65
CA GLN A 35 7.94 -5.57 3.96
C GLN A 35 8.32 -6.38 5.20
N PHE A 36 7.33 -6.61 6.05
CA PHE A 36 7.43 -7.43 7.26
C PHE A 36 6.40 -8.55 7.17
N SER A 37 6.86 -9.78 7.21
CA SER A 37 5.96 -10.94 7.29
C SER A 37 5.11 -10.91 8.56
N PRO A 38 4.00 -11.69 8.63
CA PRO A 38 3.20 -11.82 9.83
C PRO A 38 4.03 -12.11 11.09
N SER A 39 5.02 -12.96 10.99
CA SER A 39 5.93 -13.31 12.08
C SER A 39 6.80 -12.11 12.50
N GLN A 40 7.29 -11.34 11.55
CA GLN A 40 8.11 -10.16 11.82
C GLN A 40 7.31 -9.02 12.47
N TYR A 41 6.11 -8.71 11.95
CA TYR A 41 5.32 -7.65 12.57
C TYR A 41 4.69 -8.10 13.90
N CYS A 42 4.40 -9.39 14.08
CA CYS A 42 4.01 -9.95 15.37
C CYS A 42 5.10 -9.71 16.43
N TYR A 43 6.37 -9.91 16.07
CA TYR A 43 7.48 -9.56 16.95
C TYR A 43 7.50 -8.10 17.33
N LEU A 44 7.35 -7.18 16.37
CA LEU A 44 7.33 -5.74 16.66
C LEU A 44 6.17 -5.36 17.60
N LEU A 45 5.00 -5.92 17.37
CA LEU A 45 3.80 -5.67 18.19
C LEU A 45 3.97 -6.22 19.61
N SER A 46 4.41 -7.48 19.74
CA SER A 46 4.62 -8.11 21.06
C SER A 46 5.72 -7.40 21.86
N LYS A 47 6.82 -7.03 21.21
CA LYS A 47 7.92 -6.29 21.83
C LYS A 47 7.47 -4.93 22.32
N LEU A 48 6.66 -4.21 21.52
CA LEU A 48 6.13 -2.90 21.93
C LEU A 48 5.15 -3.04 23.11
N ILE A 49 4.27 -4.04 23.11
CA ILE A 49 3.35 -4.28 24.24
C ILE A 49 4.12 -4.61 25.52
N SER A 50 5.16 -5.46 25.40
CA SER A 50 5.97 -5.88 26.54
C SER A 50 6.76 -4.74 27.18
N LYS A 51 7.13 -3.71 26.37
CA LYS A 51 7.84 -2.51 26.84
C LYS A 51 7.43 -1.28 26.01
N ILE A 52 6.29 -0.72 26.38
CA ILE A 52 5.63 0.35 25.62
C ILE A 52 6.45 1.66 25.54
N SER A 53 7.44 1.85 26.42
CA SER A 53 8.34 3.01 26.43
C SER A 53 9.43 2.98 25.36
N LEU A 54 9.63 1.84 24.66
CA LEU A 54 10.69 1.74 23.65
C LEU A 54 10.45 2.73 22.51
N PRO A 55 11.42 3.60 22.18
CA PRO A 55 11.32 4.53 21.07
C PRO A 55 11.50 3.84 19.71
N THR A 56 12.31 2.78 19.68
CA THR A 56 12.62 1.99 18.48
C THR A 56 12.77 0.51 18.82
N ILE A 57 12.47 -0.36 17.83
CA ILE A 57 12.68 -1.81 17.92
C ILE A 57 13.51 -2.26 16.72
N SER A 58 14.52 -3.11 16.92
CA SER A 58 15.32 -3.67 15.85
C SER A 58 14.52 -4.69 15.04
N LYS A 59 14.61 -4.62 13.71
CA LYS A 59 14.12 -5.68 12.82
C LYS A 59 15.01 -6.91 13.00
N ILE A 60 14.40 -8.04 13.23
CA ILE A 60 15.08 -9.35 13.25
C ILE A 60 14.47 -10.27 12.21
N VAL A 61 15.19 -11.32 11.84
CA VAL A 61 14.65 -12.41 11.04
C VAL A 61 13.78 -13.27 11.96
N VAL A 62 12.54 -13.51 11.56
CA VAL A 62 11.59 -14.34 12.33
C VAL A 62 10.95 -15.33 11.39
N LYS A 63 11.08 -16.60 11.68
CA LYS A 63 10.44 -17.71 10.95
C LYS A 63 8.98 -17.83 11.35
N ASP A 64 8.18 -18.35 10.44
CA ASP A 64 6.77 -18.69 10.68
C ASP A 64 6.63 -19.87 11.67
N PRO A 65 5.43 -20.11 12.23
CA PRO A 65 5.20 -21.24 13.11
C PRO A 65 5.55 -22.56 12.38
N SER A 66 6.30 -23.44 13.03
CA SER A 66 6.70 -24.72 12.42
C SER A 66 5.57 -25.75 12.36
N SER A 67 4.63 -25.69 13.31
CA SER A 67 3.47 -26.56 13.40
C SER A 67 2.27 -25.75 13.89
N PRO A 68 1.65 -24.97 13.00
CA PRO A 68 0.48 -24.15 13.37
C PRO A 68 -0.66 -25.03 13.87
N ILE A 69 -1.37 -24.56 14.88
CA ILE A 69 -2.51 -25.26 15.48
C ILE A 69 -3.81 -24.49 15.27
N GLY A 70 -4.94 -25.23 15.32
CA GLY A 70 -6.25 -24.62 15.39
C GLY A 70 -6.56 -23.98 16.76
N ASP A 71 -7.70 -23.30 16.87
CA ASP A 71 -8.11 -22.66 18.10
C ASP A 71 -8.61 -23.65 19.14
N THR A 72 -8.20 -23.43 20.39
CA THR A 72 -8.82 -24.01 21.56
C THR A 72 -9.59 -22.97 22.39
N VAL A 73 -9.69 -21.75 21.87
CA VAL A 73 -10.34 -20.58 22.51
C VAL A 73 -11.45 -20.09 21.61
N LYS A 74 -12.69 -20.03 22.11
CA LYS A 74 -13.81 -19.36 21.42
C LYS A 74 -13.82 -17.86 21.72
N ASP A 75 -13.98 -17.54 23.01
CA ASP A 75 -13.98 -16.19 23.54
C ASP A 75 -13.13 -16.16 24.81
N LEU A 76 -12.13 -15.29 24.85
CA LEU A 76 -11.26 -15.12 25.98
C LEU A 76 -11.07 -13.63 26.26
N LYS A 77 -11.61 -13.16 27.39
CA LYS A 77 -11.31 -11.83 27.91
C LYS A 77 -9.99 -11.89 28.66
N MET A 78 -8.98 -11.21 28.17
CA MET A 78 -7.66 -11.15 28.77
C MET A 78 -7.41 -9.77 29.35
N MET A 79 -7.13 -9.69 30.65
CA MET A 79 -6.88 -8.43 31.34
C MET A 79 -5.50 -7.86 30.96
N LYS A 80 -5.26 -6.59 31.27
CA LYS A 80 -4.04 -5.88 30.88
C LYS A 80 -2.77 -6.61 31.30
N ASN A 81 -2.70 -7.06 32.55
CA ASN A 81 -1.51 -7.75 33.05
C ASN A 81 -1.26 -9.07 32.31
N ASP A 82 -2.34 -9.79 31.97
CA ASP A 82 -2.26 -11.09 31.31
C ASP A 82 -1.77 -10.97 29.87
N TYR A 83 -2.34 -10.03 29.10
CA TYR A 83 -1.89 -9.88 27.69
C TYR A 83 -0.51 -9.23 27.59
N VAL A 84 -0.10 -8.41 28.54
CA VAL A 84 1.27 -7.88 28.61
C VAL A 84 2.25 -9.00 28.94
N ASP A 85 1.91 -9.90 29.88
CA ASP A 85 2.70 -11.10 30.15
C ASP A 85 2.76 -12.03 28.93
N LEU A 86 1.62 -12.27 28.26
CA LEU A 86 1.58 -13.05 27.04
C LEU A 86 2.53 -12.47 25.96
N ALA A 87 2.44 -11.16 25.74
CA ALA A 87 3.31 -10.47 24.77
C ALA A 87 4.79 -10.59 25.14
N LYS A 88 5.13 -10.50 26.44
CA LYS A 88 6.50 -10.69 26.94
C LYS A 88 7.00 -12.11 26.67
N ARG A 89 6.18 -13.15 26.97
CA ARG A 89 6.56 -14.55 26.70
C ARG A 89 6.73 -14.82 25.21
N VAL A 90 5.82 -14.31 24.36
CA VAL A 90 5.95 -14.41 22.90
C VAL A 90 7.21 -13.74 22.40
N THR A 91 7.50 -12.53 22.88
CA THR A 91 8.73 -11.79 22.55
C THR A 91 9.98 -12.60 22.91
N ASN A 92 10.06 -13.07 24.16
CA ASN A 92 11.22 -13.83 24.65
C ASN A 92 11.42 -15.14 23.85
N TYR A 93 10.33 -15.82 23.49
CA TYR A 93 10.39 -17.01 22.65
C TYR A 93 10.98 -16.69 21.28
N ILE A 94 10.50 -15.61 20.63
CA ILE A 94 10.97 -15.18 19.31
C ILE A 94 12.47 -14.79 19.38
N GLU A 95 12.89 -14.04 20.38
CA GLU A 95 14.29 -13.61 20.54
C GLU A 95 15.23 -14.78 20.80
N LYS A 96 14.73 -15.85 21.45
CA LYS A 96 15.52 -17.07 21.71
C LYS A 96 15.59 -17.99 20.49
N ASN A 97 14.50 -18.12 19.73
CA ASN A 97 14.35 -19.16 18.71
C ASN A 97 14.37 -18.62 17.27
N ASN A 98 14.36 -17.32 17.06
CA ASN A 98 14.17 -16.64 15.75
C ASN A 98 12.91 -17.15 15.01
N GLN A 99 11.88 -17.54 15.76
CA GLN A 99 10.64 -18.12 15.24
C GLN A 99 9.48 -17.73 16.14
N VAL A 100 8.29 -17.48 15.57
CA VAL A 100 7.08 -17.32 16.36
C VAL A 100 6.64 -18.66 16.97
N PRO A 101 6.10 -18.68 18.20
CA PRO A 101 5.56 -19.89 18.79
C PRO A 101 4.34 -20.38 18.01
N ASN A 102 4.17 -21.70 17.88
CA ASN A 102 3.02 -22.32 17.21
C ASN A 102 1.68 -21.93 17.86
N TYR A 103 1.70 -21.64 19.15
CA TYR A 103 0.61 -21.12 19.94
C TYR A 103 1.13 -20.39 21.18
N ALA A 104 0.34 -19.50 21.72
CA ALA A 104 0.58 -18.90 23.03
C ALA A 104 -0.35 -19.57 24.06
N LEU A 105 0.12 -19.71 25.30
CA LEU A 105 -0.64 -20.34 26.40
C LEU A 105 -1.16 -19.28 27.37
N HIS A 106 -2.44 -19.38 27.75
CA HIS A 106 -3.03 -18.64 28.86
C HIS A 106 -4.05 -19.52 29.57
N ASN A 107 -3.84 -19.75 30.87
CA ASN A 107 -4.70 -20.58 31.72
C ASN A 107 -5.02 -21.95 31.09
N GLY A 108 -3.99 -22.65 30.60
CA GLY A 108 -4.11 -23.95 29.95
C GLY A 108 -4.69 -23.95 28.54
N LYS A 109 -5.19 -22.81 28.05
CA LYS A 109 -5.78 -22.66 26.72
C LYS A 109 -4.71 -22.25 25.69
N LYS A 110 -4.69 -22.92 24.55
CA LYS A 110 -3.80 -22.60 23.42
C LYS A 110 -4.45 -21.56 22.54
N ILE A 111 -3.75 -20.48 22.26
CA ILE A 111 -4.15 -19.39 21.38
C ILE A 111 -3.28 -19.46 20.13
N ARG A 112 -3.87 -19.70 18.98
CA ARG A 112 -3.11 -19.84 17.71
C ARG A 112 -2.43 -18.53 17.31
N PHE A 113 -1.42 -18.66 16.43
CA PHE A 113 -0.57 -17.57 15.99
C PHE A 113 -1.36 -16.38 15.43
N GLU A 114 -2.26 -16.61 14.49
CA GLU A 114 -3.00 -15.55 13.82
C GLU A 114 -3.88 -14.78 14.82
N LEU A 115 -4.47 -15.48 15.79
CA LEU A 115 -5.33 -14.86 16.78
C LEU A 115 -4.56 -13.98 17.76
N TYR A 116 -3.45 -14.46 18.35
CA TYR A 116 -2.70 -13.59 19.26
C TYR A 116 -1.99 -12.45 18.52
N CYS A 117 -1.52 -12.65 17.29
CA CYS A 117 -0.94 -11.59 16.47
C CYS A 117 -1.96 -10.48 16.16
N TYR A 118 -3.18 -10.88 15.75
CA TYR A 118 -4.27 -9.93 15.52
C TYR A 118 -4.65 -9.16 16.81
N CYS A 119 -4.76 -9.85 17.95
CA CYS A 119 -5.06 -9.20 19.22
C CYS A 119 -3.96 -8.23 19.66
N PHE A 120 -2.69 -8.53 19.37
CA PHE A 120 -1.60 -7.57 19.59
C PHE A 120 -1.76 -6.32 18.70
N ALA A 121 -2.19 -6.48 17.45
CA ALA A 121 -2.50 -5.34 16.60
C ALA A 121 -3.67 -4.50 17.14
N LYS A 122 -4.74 -5.13 17.67
CA LYS A 122 -5.85 -4.43 18.36
C LYS A 122 -5.34 -3.62 19.55
N ILE A 123 -4.51 -4.21 20.41
CA ILE A 123 -3.96 -3.58 21.62
C ILE A 123 -3.09 -2.37 21.26
N VAL A 124 -2.19 -2.52 20.28
CA VAL A 124 -1.28 -1.44 19.85
C VAL A 124 -2.05 -0.32 19.13
N SER A 125 -3.06 -0.66 18.33
CA SER A 125 -3.96 0.33 17.72
C SER A 125 -4.72 1.14 18.78
N TYR A 126 -5.26 0.49 19.78
CA TYR A 126 -5.92 1.18 20.89
C TYR A 126 -4.97 2.12 21.63
N TYR A 127 -3.71 1.68 21.86
CA TYR A 127 -2.68 2.54 22.45
C TYR A 127 -2.41 3.78 21.60
N LYS A 128 -2.33 3.63 20.28
CA LYS A 128 -2.17 4.77 19.37
C LYS A 128 -3.32 5.78 19.49
N GLU A 129 -4.54 5.29 19.59
CA GLU A 129 -5.74 6.12 19.60
C GLU A 129 -5.98 6.79 20.97
N ASN A 130 -5.56 6.14 22.08
CA ASN A 130 -5.90 6.55 23.44
C ASN A 130 -4.69 6.90 24.33
N ASN A 131 -3.49 6.79 23.84
CA ASN A 131 -2.20 6.96 24.55
C ASN A 131 -2.09 6.15 25.86
N ARG A 132 -2.87 5.08 26.00
CA ARG A 132 -2.82 4.12 27.09
C ARG A 132 -3.17 2.72 26.60
N LEU A 133 -2.63 1.70 27.25
CA LEU A 133 -3.01 0.32 26.96
C LEU A 133 -4.46 0.06 27.41
N PRO A 134 -5.25 -0.76 26.68
CA PRO A 134 -6.61 -1.11 27.07
C PRO A 134 -6.62 -1.91 28.37
N ASN A 135 -7.68 -1.77 29.18
CA ASN A 135 -7.82 -2.53 30.43
C ASN A 135 -7.95 -4.04 30.17
N TYR A 136 -8.49 -4.42 29.03
CA TYR A 136 -8.61 -5.80 28.57
C TYR A 136 -8.62 -5.87 27.04
N CYS A 137 -8.38 -7.07 26.50
CA CYS A 137 -8.57 -7.40 25.09
C CYS A 137 -9.39 -8.69 24.97
N LEU A 138 -10.33 -8.72 24.03
CA LEU A 138 -11.09 -9.92 23.68
C LEU A 138 -10.34 -10.68 22.57
N PHE A 139 -9.99 -11.93 22.87
CA PHE A 139 -9.43 -12.91 21.96
C PHE A 139 -10.56 -13.81 21.49
N ASN A 140 -11.19 -13.45 20.39
CA ASN A 140 -12.29 -14.19 19.82
C ASN A 140 -11.83 -14.90 18.54
N SER A 141 -11.95 -16.22 18.51
CA SER A 141 -11.49 -17.01 17.36
C SER A 141 -12.27 -16.72 16.08
N SER A 142 -13.50 -16.21 16.16
CA SER A 142 -14.30 -15.78 15.01
C SER A 142 -13.82 -14.47 14.39
N ASP A 143 -13.01 -13.68 15.10
CA ASP A 143 -12.47 -12.42 14.58
C ASP A 143 -11.50 -12.63 13.41
N ILE A 144 -10.83 -13.79 13.39
CA ILE A 144 -9.87 -14.13 12.36
C ILE A 144 -9.97 -15.61 11.98
N GLN A 145 -10.00 -15.90 10.69
CA GLN A 145 -10.12 -17.28 10.20
C GLN A 145 -8.79 -18.02 10.27
N TYR A 146 -8.85 -19.33 10.51
CA TYR A 146 -7.70 -20.21 10.33
C TYR A 146 -7.41 -20.34 8.83
N PRO A 147 -6.17 -20.19 8.36
CA PRO A 147 -5.85 -20.42 6.96
C PRO A 147 -6.24 -21.87 6.61
N LYS A 148 -7.18 -22.04 5.70
CA LYS A 148 -7.51 -23.38 5.19
C LYS A 148 -6.27 -23.90 4.47
N LEU A 149 -5.71 -25.00 4.94
CA LEU A 149 -4.69 -25.75 4.24
C LEU A 149 -5.34 -26.27 2.94
N ASN A 150 -5.07 -25.65 1.82
CA ASN A 150 -5.46 -26.21 0.52
C ASN A 150 -4.61 -27.46 0.29
N SER A 151 -5.18 -28.61 0.64
CA SER A 151 -4.71 -29.91 0.19
C SER A 151 -5.06 -30.06 -1.29
N SER A 152 -4.20 -29.60 -2.15
CA SER A 152 -4.17 -30.02 -3.56
C SER A 152 -2.72 -30.03 -4.03
N ILE A 153 -2.10 -31.18 -3.78
CA ILE A 153 -0.95 -31.65 -4.56
C ILE A 153 -1.52 -31.95 -5.95
N SER A 154 -1.35 -31.07 -6.89
CA SER A 154 -1.56 -31.35 -8.30
C SER A 154 -0.22 -31.67 -8.94
N LYS A 155 -0.13 -32.92 -9.43
CA LYS A 155 0.98 -33.49 -10.16
C LYS A 155 1.37 -32.61 -11.35
N THR A 156 2.65 -32.36 -11.45
CA THR A 156 3.33 -31.83 -12.64
C THR A 156 3.05 -32.73 -13.84
N THR A 157 2.41 -32.20 -14.84
CA THR A 157 2.50 -32.77 -16.20
C THR A 157 3.05 -31.68 -17.11
N THR A 158 4.25 -31.92 -17.54
CA THR A 158 4.95 -31.18 -18.60
C THR A 158 4.22 -31.39 -19.90
N SER A 159 3.73 -30.36 -20.51
CA SER A 159 3.35 -30.36 -21.92
C SER A 159 3.88 -29.10 -22.60
N THR A 160 4.85 -29.36 -23.43
CA THR A 160 5.40 -28.47 -24.45
C THR A 160 4.31 -28.09 -25.45
N SER A 161 4.06 -26.81 -25.66
CA SER A 161 3.28 -26.38 -26.82
C SER A 161 3.82 -25.06 -27.38
N THR A 162 4.17 -25.20 -28.61
CA THR A 162 4.63 -24.31 -29.66
C THR A 162 3.85 -22.97 -29.73
N SER A 163 4.62 -21.90 -29.87
CA SER A 163 4.15 -20.54 -30.12
C SER A 163 3.43 -20.38 -31.46
N THR A 164 2.18 -19.95 -31.40
CA THR A 164 1.54 -19.32 -32.57
C THR A 164 0.96 -17.97 -32.11
N THR A 165 1.54 -16.92 -32.65
CA THR A 165 1.18 -15.52 -32.40
C THR A 165 -0.17 -15.23 -33.02
N LYS A 166 -1.23 -15.19 -32.20
CA LYS A 166 -2.51 -14.56 -32.58
C LYS A 166 -2.70 -13.29 -31.76
N LYS A 167 -2.71 -12.17 -32.43
CA LYS A 167 -3.03 -10.83 -31.93
C LYS A 167 -4.50 -10.81 -31.49
N THR A 168 -4.75 -11.11 -30.21
CA THR A 168 -6.09 -10.99 -29.62
C THR A 168 -6.17 -9.67 -28.85
N THR A 169 -7.00 -8.77 -29.34
CA THR A 169 -7.48 -7.60 -28.59
C THR A 169 -8.17 -8.08 -27.32
N LYS A 170 -7.48 -8.00 -26.18
CA LYS A 170 -8.05 -8.28 -24.86
C LYS A 170 -9.09 -7.20 -24.53
N LYS A 171 -10.35 -7.58 -24.51
CA LYS A 171 -11.44 -6.81 -23.90
C LYS A 171 -11.12 -6.71 -22.41
N ASN A 172 -10.71 -5.53 -21.94
CA ASN A 172 -10.41 -5.30 -20.53
C ASN A 172 -11.71 -5.44 -19.71
N ASN A 173 -11.87 -6.56 -19.03
CA ASN A 173 -12.90 -6.69 -18.01
C ASN A 173 -12.51 -5.80 -16.83
N CYS A 174 -13.27 -4.72 -16.59
CA CYS A 174 -13.12 -3.85 -15.43
C CYS A 174 -13.57 -4.55 -14.14
N THR A 175 -12.80 -5.51 -13.68
CA THR A 175 -13.02 -6.28 -12.43
C THR A 175 -11.93 -5.97 -11.40
N ASN A 176 -12.26 -6.14 -10.13
CA ASN A 176 -11.29 -5.98 -9.04
C ASN A 176 -10.25 -7.14 -9.04
N PRO A 177 -8.93 -6.86 -8.97
CA PRO A 177 -8.31 -5.54 -8.88
C PRO A 177 -8.44 -4.72 -10.17
N TYR A 178 -8.87 -3.47 -10.02
CA TYR A 178 -8.98 -2.53 -11.12
C TYR A 178 -7.60 -2.05 -11.53
N THR A 179 -7.12 -2.51 -12.66
CA THR A 179 -5.79 -2.17 -13.15
C THR A 179 -5.89 -1.22 -14.33
N SER A 180 -5.15 -0.13 -14.25
CA SER A 180 -4.94 0.77 -15.38
C SER A 180 -4.21 0.01 -16.50
N THR A 181 -4.47 0.37 -17.75
CA THR A 181 -3.68 -0.16 -18.87
C THR A 181 -2.19 0.03 -18.58
N PRO A 182 -1.33 -0.96 -18.86
CA PRO A 182 0.07 -0.89 -18.45
C PRO A 182 0.74 0.42 -18.84
N HIS A 183 1.27 1.12 -17.86
CA HIS A 183 2.16 2.24 -18.06
C HIS A 183 3.59 1.73 -18.29
N PRO A 184 4.45 2.53 -18.97
CA PRO A 184 5.87 2.27 -18.94
C PRO A 184 6.38 2.26 -17.49
N THR A 185 6.88 1.13 -17.02
CA THR A 185 7.39 0.93 -15.65
C THR A 185 8.92 0.91 -15.59
N LYS A 186 9.60 1.20 -16.70
CA LYS A 186 11.05 1.32 -16.72
C LYS A 186 11.49 2.46 -15.79
N GLN A 187 12.34 2.15 -14.83
CA GLN A 187 12.95 3.14 -13.96
C GLN A 187 13.93 4.04 -14.72
N GLY A 188 14.00 5.30 -14.35
CA GLY A 188 14.95 6.23 -14.95
C GLY A 188 14.39 7.63 -15.18
N CYS A 189 15.29 8.53 -15.53
CA CYS A 189 14.98 9.90 -15.96
C CYS A 189 14.13 9.88 -17.23
N ASN A 190 13.10 10.74 -17.28
CA ASN A 190 12.12 10.76 -18.40
C ASN A 190 11.37 9.43 -18.62
N GLU A 191 11.50 8.49 -17.71
CA GLU A 191 10.75 7.24 -17.66
C GLU A 191 9.75 7.29 -16.50
N MET A 192 9.93 6.48 -15.48
CA MET A 192 9.09 6.54 -14.27
C MET A 192 9.50 7.69 -13.35
N GLY A 193 10.76 8.10 -13.33
CA GLY A 193 11.30 9.13 -12.46
C GLY A 193 11.08 10.55 -12.97
N GLN A 194 11.09 11.51 -12.05
CA GLN A 194 11.07 12.94 -12.36
C GLN A 194 12.48 13.47 -12.59
N ASN A 195 12.63 14.42 -13.50
CA ASN A 195 13.93 14.94 -13.91
C ASN A 195 14.56 15.90 -12.90
N ASN A 196 13.80 16.44 -11.98
CA ASN A 196 14.30 17.29 -10.89
C ASN A 196 13.33 17.28 -9.69
N ASN A 197 13.64 18.04 -8.64
CA ASN A 197 12.91 18.02 -7.37
C ASN A 197 11.45 18.52 -7.45
N TYR A 198 11.07 19.25 -8.49
CA TYR A 198 9.76 19.91 -8.62
C TYR A 198 8.95 19.48 -9.86
N TYR A 199 9.35 18.43 -10.56
CA TYR A 199 8.68 17.93 -11.76
C TYR A 199 7.66 16.82 -11.52
N CYS A 200 7.22 16.58 -10.27
CA CYS A 200 6.27 15.50 -9.99
C CYS A 200 4.98 15.59 -10.82
N GLY A 201 4.40 16.79 -10.97
CA GLY A 201 3.19 17.00 -11.76
C GLY A 201 3.37 16.69 -13.25
N VAL A 202 4.39 17.25 -13.87
CA VAL A 202 4.67 17.00 -15.29
C VAL A 202 5.20 15.59 -15.55
N SER A 203 5.87 14.98 -14.57
CA SER A 203 6.27 13.56 -14.64
C SER A 203 5.06 12.63 -14.59
N ALA A 204 4.06 12.95 -13.75
CA ALA A 204 2.80 12.21 -13.73
C ALA A 204 2.05 12.36 -15.06
N LEU A 205 1.92 13.58 -15.58
CA LEU A 205 1.31 13.82 -16.89
C LEU A 205 2.06 13.10 -18.02
N HIS A 206 3.37 13.13 -18.04
CA HIS A 206 4.20 12.43 -19.02
C HIS A 206 3.90 10.92 -19.07
N LYS A 207 3.74 10.26 -17.91
CA LYS A 207 3.36 8.85 -17.84
C LYS A 207 1.98 8.57 -18.44
N VAL A 208 1.00 9.43 -18.12
CA VAL A 208 -0.36 9.33 -18.69
C VAL A 208 -0.35 9.50 -20.21
N LEU A 209 0.37 10.48 -20.72
CA LEU A 209 0.49 10.71 -22.16
C LEU A 209 1.13 9.52 -22.87
N ARG A 210 2.18 8.95 -22.31
CA ARG A 210 2.83 7.75 -22.88
C ARG A 210 1.90 6.54 -22.90
N LYS A 211 1.08 6.33 -21.86
CA LYS A 211 0.03 5.31 -21.86
C LYS A 211 -0.95 5.51 -23.02
N PHE A 212 -1.28 6.76 -23.34
CA PHE A 212 -2.17 7.10 -24.46
C PHE A 212 -1.49 7.07 -25.83
N GLY A 213 -0.20 6.70 -25.88
CA GLY A 213 0.59 6.64 -27.13
C GLY A 213 1.14 7.98 -27.57
N ILE A 214 1.12 9.00 -26.71
CA ILE A 214 1.65 10.34 -26.97
C ILE A 214 3.07 10.41 -26.37
N THR A 215 4.11 10.31 -27.20
CA THR A 215 5.51 10.16 -26.76
C THR A 215 6.44 11.31 -27.14
N GLN A 216 5.95 12.28 -27.93
CA GLN A 216 6.75 13.37 -28.49
C GLN A 216 7.05 14.52 -27.52
N PHE A 217 6.54 14.51 -26.29
CA PHE A 217 6.80 15.53 -25.28
C PHE A 217 7.67 14.98 -24.15
N THR A 218 8.74 15.67 -23.84
CA THR A 218 9.55 15.41 -22.66
C THR A 218 8.93 16.04 -21.41
N GLN A 219 9.39 15.67 -20.22
CA GLN A 219 8.99 16.37 -18.97
C GLN A 219 9.38 17.87 -19.01
N GLY A 220 10.50 18.21 -19.66
CA GLY A 220 10.94 19.59 -19.83
C GLY A 220 10.01 20.40 -20.73
N ASP A 221 9.51 19.81 -21.82
CA ASP A 221 8.52 20.46 -22.68
C ASP A 221 7.21 20.72 -21.94
N LEU A 222 6.72 19.68 -21.24
CA LEU A 222 5.51 19.80 -20.43
C LEU A 222 5.67 20.83 -19.30
N ALA A 223 6.84 20.94 -18.69
CA ALA A 223 7.12 21.93 -17.65
C ALA A 223 7.06 23.37 -18.17
N LYS A 224 7.61 23.64 -19.37
CA LYS A 224 7.53 24.93 -20.02
C LYS A 224 6.06 25.29 -20.33
N ILE A 225 5.31 24.37 -20.90
CA ILE A 225 3.90 24.56 -21.27
C ILE A 225 3.04 24.78 -20.03
N ALA A 226 3.28 24.02 -18.97
CA ALA A 226 2.54 24.09 -17.70
C ALA A 226 2.93 25.28 -16.82
N GLY A 227 3.96 26.05 -17.19
CA GLY A 227 4.48 27.12 -16.32
C GLY A 227 5.06 26.57 -14.99
N THR A 228 5.63 25.38 -15.01
CA THR A 228 6.21 24.74 -13.82
C THR A 228 7.36 25.58 -13.26
N THR A 229 7.34 25.83 -11.96
CA THR A 229 8.37 26.56 -11.24
C THR A 229 9.06 25.66 -10.19
N GLN A 230 9.98 26.20 -9.42
CA GLN A 230 10.56 25.49 -8.28
C GLN A 230 9.54 25.11 -7.20
N ARG A 231 8.35 25.72 -7.22
CA ARG A 231 7.21 25.37 -6.35
C ARG A 231 6.37 24.20 -6.90
N GLY A 232 6.75 23.65 -8.05
CA GLY A 232 6.05 22.58 -8.74
C GLY A 232 5.10 23.09 -9.84
N THR A 233 4.14 22.26 -10.21
CA THR A 233 3.09 22.53 -11.19
C THR A 233 1.75 22.62 -10.45
N ASP A 234 0.99 23.68 -10.67
CA ASP A 234 -0.36 23.79 -10.12
C ASP A 234 -1.41 23.07 -11.00
N HIS A 235 -2.66 23.04 -10.55
CA HIS A 235 -3.75 22.39 -11.30
C HIS A 235 -3.98 23.03 -12.66
N GLN A 236 -3.98 24.37 -12.73
CA GLN A 236 -4.18 25.09 -13.97
C GLN A 236 -3.08 24.83 -14.98
N GLY A 237 -1.82 24.72 -14.51
CA GLY A 237 -0.67 24.36 -15.35
C GLY A 237 -0.82 22.97 -15.97
N LEU A 238 -1.27 21.98 -15.21
CA LEU A 238 -1.56 20.65 -15.75
C LEU A 238 -2.68 20.67 -16.79
N GLU A 239 -3.77 21.38 -16.54
CA GLU A 239 -4.86 21.54 -17.51
C GLU A 239 -4.38 22.25 -18.79
N THR A 240 -3.58 23.29 -18.66
CA THR A 240 -2.97 24.01 -19.79
C THR A 240 -2.10 23.09 -20.61
N ALA A 241 -1.25 22.28 -20.00
CA ALA A 241 -0.41 21.32 -20.71
C ALA A 241 -1.24 20.25 -21.44
N ILE A 242 -2.30 19.72 -20.82
CA ILE A 242 -3.19 18.73 -21.43
C ILE A 242 -3.93 19.34 -22.64
N ALA A 243 -4.46 20.54 -22.52
CA ALA A 243 -5.13 21.24 -23.61
C ALA A 243 -4.17 21.53 -24.78
N TYR A 244 -2.95 21.98 -24.49
CA TYR A 244 -1.90 22.21 -25.49
C TYR A 244 -1.55 20.92 -26.23
N VAL A 245 -1.28 19.84 -25.48
CA VAL A 245 -0.94 18.53 -26.07
C VAL A 245 -2.10 18.04 -26.95
N SER A 246 -3.35 18.13 -26.47
CA SER A 246 -4.54 17.77 -27.26
C SER A 246 -4.58 18.51 -28.60
N LYS A 247 -4.44 19.84 -28.55
CA LYS A 247 -4.43 20.69 -29.77
C LYS A 247 -3.26 20.36 -30.70
N LYS A 248 -2.06 20.17 -30.15
CA LYS A 248 -0.83 19.96 -30.94
C LYS A 248 -0.79 18.59 -31.61
N THR A 249 -1.38 17.57 -30.99
CA THR A 249 -1.36 16.17 -31.50
C THR A 249 -2.61 15.81 -32.30
N GLY A 250 -3.67 16.60 -32.23
CA GLY A 250 -5.00 16.22 -32.75
C GLY A 250 -5.70 15.13 -31.93
N VAL A 251 -5.06 14.59 -30.89
CA VAL A 251 -5.68 13.60 -29.98
C VAL A 251 -6.58 14.32 -29.01
N LYS A 252 -7.86 14.02 -29.04
CA LYS A 252 -8.81 14.63 -28.10
C LYS A 252 -8.52 14.16 -26.67
N LEU A 253 -8.04 15.08 -25.83
CA LEU A 253 -7.83 14.87 -24.39
C LEU A 253 -8.78 15.78 -23.61
N THR A 254 -9.37 15.24 -22.53
CA THR A 254 -10.13 16.01 -21.56
C THR A 254 -9.57 15.79 -20.18
N ALA A 255 -9.58 16.85 -19.34
CA ALA A 255 -9.11 16.83 -17.97
C ALA A 255 -10.22 17.32 -17.06
N LYS A 256 -10.44 16.63 -15.93
CA LYS A 256 -11.43 17.05 -14.93
C LYS A 256 -10.95 16.70 -13.53
N TRP A 257 -10.95 17.70 -12.66
CA TRP A 257 -10.62 17.56 -11.25
C TRP A 257 -11.84 17.16 -10.41
N TYR A 258 -11.62 16.25 -9.46
CA TYR A 258 -12.62 15.77 -8.51
C TYR A 258 -12.10 15.85 -7.08
N TYR A 259 -13.01 16.03 -6.12
CA TYR A 259 -12.72 15.68 -4.75
C TYR A 259 -12.68 14.15 -4.63
N PHE A 260 -11.76 13.64 -3.84
CA PHE A 260 -11.69 12.19 -3.64
C PHE A 260 -12.97 11.64 -3.00
N SER A 261 -13.63 12.42 -2.13
CA SER A 261 -14.93 12.08 -1.52
C SER A 261 -16.02 11.77 -2.55
N ASP A 262 -15.99 12.39 -3.72
CA ASP A 262 -17.00 12.19 -4.78
C ASP A 262 -16.81 10.88 -5.55
N LEU A 263 -15.61 10.33 -5.51
CA LEU A 263 -15.22 9.14 -6.24
C LEU A 263 -15.05 7.91 -5.35
N GLY A 264 -14.24 8.02 -4.30
CA GLY A 264 -13.79 6.88 -3.52
C GLY A 264 -12.98 5.87 -4.36
N PHE A 265 -12.44 4.86 -3.72
CA PHE A 265 -11.56 3.90 -4.41
C PHE A 265 -12.30 3.01 -5.42
N GLU A 266 -13.52 2.56 -5.12
CA GLU A 266 -14.28 1.68 -5.98
C GLU A 266 -14.63 2.33 -7.33
N LYS A 267 -15.22 3.54 -7.30
CA LYS A 267 -15.58 4.28 -8.50
C LYS A 267 -14.36 4.70 -9.30
N LEU A 268 -13.30 5.14 -8.59
CA LEU A 268 -12.03 5.50 -9.21
C LEU A 268 -11.38 4.30 -9.91
N GLY A 269 -11.40 3.12 -9.28
CA GLY A 269 -10.93 1.87 -9.86
C GLY A 269 -11.66 1.51 -11.16
N LYS A 270 -13.00 1.61 -11.16
CA LYS A 270 -13.82 1.39 -12.36
C LYS A 270 -13.57 2.41 -13.49
N MET A 271 -13.02 3.57 -13.16
CA MET A 271 -12.64 4.57 -14.17
C MET A 271 -11.30 4.24 -14.82
N ILE A 272 -10.27 3.97 -14.01
CA ILE A 272 -8.90 3.77 -14.54
C ILE A 272 -8.69 2.47 -15.30
N CYS A 273 -9.55 1.46 -15.10
CA CYS A 273 -9.46 0.20 -15.86
C CYS A 273 -9.90 0.33 -17.32
N LYS A 274 -10.48 1.46 -17.70
CA LYS A 274 -10.76 1.78 -19.11
C LYS A 274 -9.46 2.21 -19.80
N SER A 275 -9.19 1.68 -21.00
CA SER A 275 -7.95 1.94 -21.74
C SER A 275 -7.72 3.41 -22.08
N ASN A 276 -8.79 4.18 -22.18
CA ASN A 276 -8.77 5.59 -22.53
C ASN A 276 -8.91 6.55 -21.33
N VAL A 277 -8.83 6.03 -20.09
CA VAL A 277 -8.95 6.84 -18.87
C VAL A 277 -7.73 6.62 -17.98
N ASP A 278 -7.25 7.69 -17.36
CA ASP A 278 -6.20 7.63 -16.36
C ASP A 278 -6.41 8.66 -15.25
N ALA A 279 -5.72 8.47 -14.13
CA ALA A 279 -5.85 9.33 -12.96
C ALA A 279 -4.49 9.76 -12.40
N ILE A 280 -4.35 11.06 -12.16
CA ILE A 280 -3.27 11.64 -11.37
C ILE A 280 -3.83 12.04 -10.01
N LEU A 281 -3.15 11.63 -8.95
CA LEU A 281 -3.47 11.97 -7.57
C LEU A 281 -2.59 13.13 -7.10
N HIS A 282 -3.20 14.16 -6.51
CA HIS A 282 -2.51 15.25 -5.80
C HIS A 282 -2.58 14.97 -4.31
N LEU A 283 -1.44 14.90 -3.66
CA LEU A 283 -1.27 14.42 -2.30
C LEU A 283 -0.46 15.41 -1.46
N ASN A 284 -0.75 15.49 -0.16
CA ASN A 284 0.22 15.93 0.84
C ASN A 284 1.07 14.71 1.23
N TYR A 285 2.07 14.41 0.38
CA TYR A 285 2.85 13.20 0.47
C TYR A 285 3.62 13.13 1.79
N ARG A 286 3.39 12.06 2.54
CA ARG A 286 3.97 11.85 3.88
C ARG A 286 3.68 12.99 4.86
N ASN A 287 2.63 13.78 4.62
CA ASN A 287 2.27 14.98 5.38
C ASN A 287 3.42 16.02 5.47
N GLN A 288 4.22 16.14 4.40
CA GLN A 288 5.38 17.03 4.36
C GLN A 288 5.36 18.01 3.18
N TYR A 289 4.89 17.57 2.00
CA TYR A 289 4.88 18.40 0.78
C TYR A 289 3.85 17.92 -0.24
N GLY A 290 3.44 18.83 -1.12
CA GLY A 290 2.58 18.52 -2.25
C GLY A 290 3.29 17.58 -3.24
N HIS A 291 2.59 16.57 -3.73
CA HIS A 291 3.13 15.60 -4.68
C HIS A 291 2.07 15.08 -5.63
N TYR A 292 2.49 14.76 -6.87
CA TYR A 292 1.61 14.15 -7.87
C TYR A 292 2.10 12.75 -8.23
N GLU A 293 1.17 11.82 -8.32
CA GLU A 293 1.42 10.42 -8.65
C GLU A 293 0.38 9.90 -9.62
N VAL A 294 0.72 8.88 -10.41
CA VAL A 294 -0.24 8.21 -11.30
C VAL A 294 -0.79 6.98 -10.61
N LEU A 295 -2.10 6.84 -10.60
CA LEU A 295 -2.77 5.67 -10.06
C LEU A 295 -2.69 4.51 -11.05
N ASN A 296 -2.10 3.39 -10.63
CA ASN A 296 -1.88 2.22 -11.48
C ASN A 296 -2.84 1.06 -11.22
N GLU A 297 -3.19 0.81 -9.96
CA GLU A 297 -4.07 -0.29 -9.58
C GLU A 297 -4.84 0.06 -8.30
N ILE A 298 -6.09 -0.33 -8.23
CA ILE A 298 -6.89 -0.33 -7.00
C ILE A 298 -7.41 -1.75 -6.76
N ASN A 299 -7.10 -2.28 -5.61
CA ASN A 299 -7.63 -3.55 -5.14
C ASN A 299 -8.50 -3.32 -3.90
N THR A 300 -9.82 -3.33 -4.11
CA THR A 300 -10.79 -3.10 -3.03
C THR A 300 -10.94 -4.30 -2.11
N SER A 301 -10.56 -5.50 -2.57
CA SER A 301 -10.63 -6.71 -1.74
C SER A 301 -9.60 -6.69 -0.60
N ASN A 302 -8.43 -6.11 -0.82
CA ASN A 302 -7.37 -6.00 0.20
C ASN A 302 -7.12 -4.56 0.67
N SER A 303 -7.92 -3.59 0.19
CA SER A 303 -7.79 -2.17 0.52
C SER A 303 -6.41 -1.58 0.20
N MET A 304 -5.82 -2.02 -0.91
CA MET A 304 -4.52 -1.58 -1.40
C MET A 304 -4.63 -0.91 -2.76
N LEU A 305 -3.69 -0.02 -3.04
CA LEU A 305 -3.48 0.55 -4.36
C LEU A 305 -2.00 0.50 -4.74
N LYS A 306 -1.75 0.58 -6.04
CA LYS A 306 -0.41 0.81 -6.59
C LYS A 306 -0.39 2.15 -7.28
N VAL A 307 0.63 2.94 -7.01
CA VAL A 307 0.88 4.21 -7.67
C VAL A 307 2.26 4.19 -8.33
N LEU A 308 2.40 4.96 -9.40
CA LEU A 308 3.67 5.23 -10.04
C LEU A 308 4.23 6.51 -9.42
N ASN A 309 5.08 6.34 -8.43
CA ASN A 309 5.74 7.43 -7.74
C ASN A 309 7.00 7.84 -8.51
N SER A 310 7.13 9.13 -8.83
CA SER A 310 8.25 9.65 -9.60
C SER A 310 9.53 9.91 -8.79
N LEU A 311 9.47 9.73 -7.48
CA LEU A 311 10.61 9.83 -6.57
C LEU A 311 11.44 8.53 -6.52
N GLY A 312 12.12 8.27 -5.44
CA GLY A 312 12.99 7.11 -5.22
C GLY A 312 14.46 7.50 -5.22
N ASN A 313 15.34 6.54 -5.53
CA ASN A 313 16.77 6.79 -5.61
C ASN A 313 17.10 7.76 -6.76
N LYS A 314 18.23 8.45 -6.65
CA LYS A 314 18.77 9.24 -7.77
C LYS A 314 19.27 8.33 -8.89
N CYS A 315 18.90 8.65 -10.13
CA CYS A 315 19.38 8.01 -11.35
C CYS A 315 20.39 8.87 -12.12
N GLY A 316 20.69 10.05 -11.62
CA GLY A 316 21.63 11.05 -12.16
C GLY A 316 21.77 12.20 -11.18
N SER A 317 22.46 13.26 -11.57
CA SER A 317 22.74 14.42 -10.70
C SER A 317 21.46 15.09 -10.18
N SER A 318 20.45 15.22 -11.01
CA SER A 318 19.20 15.92 -10.67
C SER A 318 17.92 15.09 -10.76
N CYS A 319 17.95 13.93 -11.41
CA CYS A 319 16.75 13.12 -11.66
C CYS A 319 16.63 11.92 -10.71
N PHE A 320 15.39 11.40 -10.60
CA PHE A 320 15.03 10.25 -9.81
C PHE A 320 14.71 9.04 -10.68
N CYS A 321 14.82 7.83 -10.11
CA CYS A 321 14.51 6.60 -10.85
C CYS A 321 13.01 6.35 -10.98
N GLY A 322 12.22 6.81 -10.02
CA GLY A 322 10.82 6.42 -9.87
C GLY A 322 10.67 4.97 -9.41
N TYR A 323 9.51 4.63 -8.89
CA TYR A 323 9.19 3.26 -8.46
C TYR A 323 7.68 3.03 -8.37
N VAL A 324 7.28 1.76 -8.39
CA VAL A 324 5.90 1.38 -8.11
C VAL A 324 5.75 1.27 -6.59
N GLU A 325 4.87 2.08 -6.01
CA GLU A 325 4.60 2.08 -4.57
C GLU A 325 3.28 1.36 -4.30
N ASN A 326 3.31 0.37 -3.38
CA ASN A 326 2.10 -0.23 -2.85
C ASN A 326 1.69 0.54 -1.60
N ARG A 327 0.43 0.96 -1.52
CA ARG A 327 -0.08 1.80 -0.44
C ARG A 327 -1.44 1.34 0.03
N SER A 328 -1.71 1.42 1.34
CA SER A 328 -3.04 1.13 1.88
C SER A 328 -4.01 2.28 1.60
N PHE A 329 -5.31 1.97 1.55
CA PHE A 329 -6.35 3.00 1.44
C PHE A 329 -6.33 3.99 2.60
N GLY A 330 -5.95 3.54 3.80
CA GLY A 330 -5.81 4.40 4.98
C GLY A 330 -4.72 5.44 4.78
N THR A 331 -3.52 5.02 4.39
CA THR A 331 -2.39 5.91 4.10
C THR A 331 -2.72 6.88 2.97
N GLU A 332 -3.35 6.39 1.90
CA GLU A 332 -3.73 7.23 0.78
C GLU A 332 -4.75 8.30 1.16
N LYS A 333 -5.80 7.94 1.91
CA LYS A 333 -6.77 8.90 2.44
C LYS A 333 -6.10 9.96 3.31
N GLN A 334 -5.14 9.58 4.15
CA GLN A 334 -4.39 10.52 4.98
C GLN A 334 -3.61 11.53 4.13
N TYR A 335 -2.96 11.09 3.05
CA TYR A 335 -2.24 11.98 2.14
C TYR A 335 -3.18 12.90 1.36
N ILE A 336 -4.31 12.37 0.89
CA ILE A 336 -5.35 13.13 0.20
C ILE A 336 -6.01 14.16 1.13
N SER A 337 -6.27 13.82 2.38
CA SER A 337 -6.93 14.71 3.35
C SER A 337 -6.11 15.97 3.68
N GLY A 338 -4.81 15.92 3.47
CA GLY A 338 -3.93 17.07 3.60
C GLY A 338 -4.01 18.07 2.44
N ILE A 339 -4.84 17.80 1.42
CA ILE A 339 -5.09 18.68 0.27
C ILE A 339 -6.46 19.34 0.42
N SER A 340 -6.50 20.66 0.54
CA SER A 340 -7.74 21.44 0.72
C SER A 340 -8.57 21.61 -0.56
N GLN A 341 -8.02 21.25 -1.70
CA GLN A 341 -8.65 21.36 -3.03
C GLN A 341 -8.94 19.98 -3.63
N LYS A 342 -9.52 19.96 -4.84
CA LYS A 342 -9.75 18.71 -5.58
C LYS A 342 -8.43 17.97 -5.76
N SER A 343 -8.40 16.68 -5.43
CA SER A 343 -7.15 15.89 -5.33
C SER A 343 -7.01 14.80 -6.40
N VAL A 344 -8.01 14.62 -7.26
CA VAL A 344 -8.00 13.60 -8.31
C VAL A 344 -8.23 14.24 -9.67
N LEU A 345 -7.22 14.19 -10.53
CA LEU A 345 -7.33 14.61 -11.93
C LEU A 345 -7.62 13.36 -12.79
N ILE A 346 -8.78 13.34 -13.42
CA ILE A 346 -9.12 12.31 -14.42
C ILE A 346 -8.82 12.86 -15.80
N ILE A 347 -8.02 12.14 -16.57
CA ILE A 347 -7.68 12.44 -17.94
C ILE A 347 -8.29 11.37 -18.84
N THR A 348 -9.04 11.80 -19.86
CA THR A 348 -9.68 10.89 -20.80
C THR A 348 -9.20 11.19 -22.22
N LYS A 349 -8.84 10.14 -22.95
CA LYS A 349 -8.56 10.16 -24.39
C LYS A 349 -9.85 9.84 -25.13
N GLY A 350 -10.30 10.76 -25.99
CA GLY A 350 -11.48 10.60 -26.85
C GLY A 350 -11.22 9.82 -28.11
#